data_0aeacce38d0adf353a8d8ba9ace3c54c
#
_entry.id   0aeacce38d0adf353a8d8ba9ace3c54c
#
_cell.length_a   1.000
_cell.length_b   1.000
_cell.length_c   1.000
_cell.angle_alpha   90.00
_cell.angle_beta   90.00
_cell.angle_gamma   90.00
#
_symmetry.space_group_name_H-M   'P 1'
#
loop_
_entity.id
_entity.type
_entity.pdbx_description
1 polymer ?
#
loop_
_entity_poly.entity_id
_entity_poly.type
_entity_poly.pdbx_seq_one_letter_code
_entity_poly.pdbx_strand_id
1 'polypeptide(L)'
;TPPINVFHGFVKDQTLFIGKNAVLATPGVSDQEVTAGIRPEGLIYRPDGPLSCHLNGVEVMGRDISVVSSHPACTTPSIRSIITAESPVDVSASSVRFSLKPGKVFLFHKETEVRLDPDIQH
;
A
#
# COMPACT_ATOMS: atom_id res chain seq x y z
N THR A 1 -2.83 15.10 11.21
CA THR A 1 -2.98 14.35 9.97
C THR A 1 -2.39 12.96 10.14
N PRO A 2 -3.15 11.90 9.90
CA PRO A 2 -2.59 10.55 10.01
C PRO A 2 -1.43 10.38 9.02
N PRO A 3 -0.40 9.60 9.37
CA PRO A 3 0.67 9.33 8.44
C PRO A 3 0.15 8.59 7.22
N ILE A 4 0.77 8.85 6.07
CA ILE A 4 0.44 8.16 4.83
C ILE A 4 1.72 7.53 4.29
N ASN A 5 1.59 6.33 3.72
CA ASN A 5 2.70 5.64 3.09
C ASN A 5 2.77 6.07 1.63
N VAL A 6 3.93 6.49 1.17
CA VAL A 6 4.10 7.03 -0.18
C VAL A 6 4.99 6.11 -1.01
N PHE A 7 4.51 5.72 -2.17
CA PHE A 7 5.20 4.81 -3.08
C PHE A 7 5.35 5.42 -4.46
N HIS A 8 6.44 5.09 -5.14
CA HIS A 8 6.52 5.24 -6.58
C HIS A 8 5.75 4.09 -7.22
N GLY A 9 4.87 4.42 -8.15
CA GLY A 9 4.10 3.44 -8.86
C GLY A 9 4.03 3.75 -10.34
N PHE A 10 3.45 2.81 -11.08
CA PHE A 10 3.23 2.95 -12.51
C PHE A 10 1.86 2.37 -12.86
N VAL A 11 1.08 3.09 -13.63
CA VAL A 11 -0.18 2.57 -14.15
C VAL A 11 0.05 2.07 -15.57
N LYS A 12 -0.29 0.81 -15.81
CA LYS A 12 -0.23 0.18 -17.12
C LYS A 12 -1.46 -0.69 -17.31
N ASP A 13 -2.11 -0.53 -18.45
CA ASP A 13 -3.34 -1.27 -18.77
C ASP A 13 -4.39 -1.14 -17.65
N GLN A 14 -4.55 0.09 -17.14
CA GLN A 14 -5.51 0.42 -16.10
C GLN A 14 -5.27 -0.40 -14.82
N THR A 15 -4.02 -0.66 -14.51
CA THR A 15 -3.61 -1.38 -13.30
C THR A 15 -2.43 -0.68 -12.66
N LEU A 16 -2.51 -0.46 -11.35
CA LEU A 16 -1.40 0.12 -10.60
C LEU A 16 -0.38 -0.97 -10.27
N PHE A 17 0.86 -0.71 -10.63
CA PHE A 17 2.01 -1.53 -10.25
C PHE A 17 2.85 -0.79 -9.21
N ILE A 18 3.25 -1.48 -8.17
CA ILE A 18 4.27 -1.04 -7.23
C ILE A 18 5.42 -2.03 -7.33
N GLY A 19 6.58 -1.56 -7.81
CA GLY A 19 7.63 -2.45 -8.21
C GLY A 19 7.17 -3.34 -9.37
N LYS A 20 7.29 -4.64 -9.21
CA LYS A 20 6.85 -5.61 -10.23
C LYS A 20 5.43 -6.14 -9.97
N ASN A 21 4.79 -5.69 -8.91
CA ASN A 21 3.53 -6.27 -8.45
C ASN A 21 2.35 -5.44 -8.88
N ALA A 22 1.38 -6.08 -9.56
CA ALA A 22 0.08 -5.48 -9.84
C ALA A 22 -0.74 -5.48 -8.55
N VAL A 23 -1.03 -4.31 -7.99
CA VAL A 23 -1.60 -4.21 -6.65
C VAL A 23 -3.03 -3.72 -6.62
N LEU A 24 -3.49 -3.04 -7.67
CA LEU A 24 -4.82 -2.45 -7.66
C LEU A 24 -5.28 -2.14 -9.08
N ALA A 25 -6.54 -2.43 -9.37
CA ALA A 25 -7.15 -1.97 -10.62
C ALA A 25 -7.41 -0.46 -10.56
N THR A 26 -7.07 0.25 -11.63
CA THR A 26 -7.24 1.70 -11.72
C THR A 26 -7.96 2.06 -13.03
N PRO A 27 -9.24 1.68 -13.16
CA PRO A 27 -10.00 1.95 -14.39
C PRO A 27 -10.03 3.44 -14.72
N GLY A 28 -9.88 3.76 -15.99
CA GLY A 28 -9.91 5.16 -16.44
C GLY A 28 -8.61 5.92 -16.32
N VAL A 29 -7.59 5.35 -15.70
CA VAL A 29 -6.27 5.97 -15.59
C VAL A 29 -5.39 5.48 -16.75
N SER A 30 -4.83 6.40 -17.51
CA SER A 30 -3.93 6.07 -18.62
C SER A 30 -2.54 5.63 -18.11
N ASP A 31 -1.79 4.95 -18.98
CA ASP A 31 -0.44 4.52 -18.65
C ASP A 31 0.44 5.72 -18.26
N GLN A 32 0.97 5.72 -17.06
CA GLN A 32 1.81 6.82 -16.56
C GLN A 32 2.47 6.46 -15.25
N GLU A 33 3.56 7.16 -14.94
CA GLU A 33 4.16 7.10 -13.62
C GLU A 33 3.29 7.89 -12.63
N VAL A 34 3.14 7.34 -11.43
CA VAL A 34 2.30 7.95 -10.39
C VAL A 34 3.03 7.92 -9.05
N THR A 35 2.58 8.79 -8.17
CA THR A 35 2.87 8.69 -6.74
C THR A 35 1.62 8.14 -6.07
N ALA A 36 1.77 7.05 -5.33
CA ALA A 36 0.65 6.41 -4.64
C ALA A 36 0.77 6.65 -3.14
N GLY A 37 -0.21 7.31 -2.56
CA GLY A 37 -0.33 7.48 -1.12
C GLY A 37 -1.33 6.47 -0.59
N ILE A 38 -0.92 5.66 0.40
CA ILE A 38 -1.76 4.61 0.96
C ILE A 38 -1.84 4.82 2.47
N ARG A 39 -3.06 4.96 2.98
CA ARG A 39 -3.27 5.09 4.42
C ARG A 39 -2.94 3.78 5.13
N PRO A 40 -2.50 3.83 6.41
CA PRO A 40 -2.18 2.60 7.14
C PRO A 40 -3.30 1.56 7.16
N GLU A 41 -4.54 1.99 7.31
CA GLU A 41 -5.70 1.10 7.29
C GLU A 41 -6.07 0.61 5.89
N GLY A 42 -5.42 1.14 4.86
CA GLY A 42 -5.60 0.70 3.48
C GLY A 42 -4.75 -0.49 3.09
N LEU A 43 -3.80 -0.86 3.94
CA LEU A 43 -2.96 -2.05 3.75
C LEU A 43 -3.59 -3.21 4.50
N ILE A 44 -4.24 -4.10 3.77
CA ILE A 44 -4.97 -5.23 4.35
C ILE A 44 -4.05 -6.44 4.37
N TYR A 45 -3.79 -6.97 5.55
CA TYR A 45 -2.95 -8.16 5.69
C TYR A 45 -3.59 -9.37 5.03
N ARG A 46 -2.88 -9.93 4.04
CA ARG A 46 -3.32 -11.11 3.30
C ARG A 46 -2.10 -11.97 3.01
N PRO A 47 -2.09 -13.26 3.39
CA PRO A 47 -0.95 -14.14 3.11
C PRO A 47 -0.61 -14.25 1.63
N ASP A 48 -1.60 -14.08 0.76
CA ASP A 48 -1.45 -14.12 -0.70
C ASP A 48 -1.60 -12.75 -1.37
N GLY A 49 -1.50 -11.67 -0.59
CA GLY A 49 -1.63 -10.32 -1.12
C GLY A 49 -0.59 -9.99 -2.18
N PRO A 50 -0.94 -9.12 -3.15
CA PRO A 50 -0.03 -8.80 -4.25
C PRO A 50 1.16 -7.93 -3.87
N LEU A 51 1.05 -7.14 -2.81
CA LEU A 51 2.16 -6.29 -2.35
C LEU A 51 2.97 -7.02 -1.29
N SER A 52 4.20 -7.41 -1.63
CA SER A 52 5.11 -8.08 -0.72
C SER A 52 6.14 -7.11 -0.19
N CYS A 53 6.20 -6.96 1.13
CA CYS A 53 7.12 -6.05 1.81
C CYS A 53 8.03 -6.81 2.75
N HIS A 54 9.19 -6.20 3.06
CA HIS A 54 10.08 -6.73 4.09
C HIS A 54 9.53 -6.37 5.47
N LEU A 55 9.34 -7.37 6.31
CA LEU A 55 8.83 -7.17 7.68
C LEU A 55 9.96 -6.71 8.59
N ASN A 56 9.80 -5.54 9.18
CA ASN A 56 10.78 -4.99 10.12
C ASN A 56 10.38 -5.18 11.58
N GLY A 57 9.10 -5.12 11.88
CA GLY A 57 8.64 -5.32 13.25
C GLY A 57 7.14 -5.16 13.40
N VAL A 58 6.66 -5.45 14.58
CA VAL A 58 5.25 -5.37 14.94
C VAL A 58 5.14 -4.74 16.32
N GLU A 59 4.24 -3.77 16.48
CA GLU A 59 3.96 -3.13 17.76
C GLU A 59 2.50 -3.38 18.13
N VAL A 60 2.28 -3.92 19.33
CA VAL A 60 0.92 -4.13 19.83
C VAL A 60 0.41 -2.84 20.47
N MET A 61 -0.74 -2.37 20.00
CA MET A 61 -1.33 -1.11 20.42
C MET A 61 -2.79 -1.32 20.83
N GLY A 62 -2.98 -2.00 21.97
CA GLY A 62 -4.33 -2.34 22.42
C GLY A 62 -5.01 -3.35 21.53
N ARG A 63 -6.08 -2.95 20.85
CA ARG A 63 -6.82 -3.82 19.93
C ARG A 63 -6.18 -3.93 18.57
N ASP A 64 -5.25 -3.04 18.27
CA ASP A 64 -4.63 -2.96 16.96
C ASP A 64 -3.17 -3.37 17.04
N ILE A 65 -2.67 -3.83 15.91
CA ILE A 65 -1.26 -4.13 15.71
C ILE A 65 -0.74 -3.20 14.62
N SER A 66 0.32 -2.46 14.93
CA SER A 66 1.02 -1.67 13.94
C SER A 66 2.13 -2.52 13.33
N VAL A 67 2.04 -2.79 12.04
CA VAL A 67 3.06 -3.53 11.30
C VAL A 67 3.99 -2.53 10.63
N VAL A 68 5.29 -2.67 10.90
CA VAL A 68 6.32 -1.82 10.29
C VAL A 68 7.06 -2.66 9.26
N SER A 69 7.07 -2.17 8.03
CA SER A 69 7.69 -2.89 6.92
C SER A 69 8.39 -1.91 5.98
N SER A 70 9.07 -2.43 4.97
CA SER A 70 9.77 -1.63 3.98
C SER A 70 9.62 -2.23 2.59
N HIS A 71 9.78 -1.38 1.57
CA HIS A 71 9.73 -1.77 0.17
C HIS A 71 10.60 -0.82 -0.64
N PRO A 72 11.32 -1.31 -1.66
CA PRO A 72 12.21 -0.45 -2.47
C PRO A 72 11.48 0.72 -3.15
N ALA A 73 10.20 0.56 -3.49
CA ALA A 73 9.42 1.62 -4.13
C ALA A 73 8.79 2.60 -3.14
N CYS A 74 8.94 2.38 -1.83
CA CYS A 74 8.42 3.28 -0.82
C CYS A 74 9.38 4.45 -0.62
N THR A 75 8.87 5.69 -0.68
CA THR A 75 9.67 6.89 -0.50
C THR A 75 9.70 7.36 0.95
N THR A 76 8.79 6.87 1.79
CA THR A 76 8.81 7.13 3.21
C THR A 76 9.80 6.16 3.89
N PRO A 77 10.37 6.52 5.06
CA PRO A 77 11.38 5.67 5.72
C PRO A 77 10.89 4.27 6.06
N SER A 78 9.60 4.14 6.35
CA SER A 78 9.00 2.85 6.63
C SER A 78 7.55 2.85 6.22
N ILE A 79 7.01 1.66 6.00
CA ILE A 79 5.59 1.45 5.72
C ILE A 79 4.94 1.09 7.04
N ARG A 80 3.86 1.80 7.38
CA ARG A 80 3.08 1.49 8.57
C ARG A 80 1.69 1.04 8.15
N SER A 81 1.27 -0.08 8.69
CA SER A 81 -0.08 -0.62 8.50
C SER A 81 -0.68 -0.95 9.85
N ILE A 82 -2.01 -0.81 9.92
CA ILE A 82 -2.76 -1.08 11.15
C ILE A 82 -3.71 -2.23 10.86
N ILE A 83 -3.55 -3.30 11.62
CA ILE A 83 -4.40 -4.48 11.50
C ILE A 83 -4.97 -4.83 12.88
N THR A 84 -6.03 -5.62 12.91
CA THR A 84 -6.62 -6.03 14.19
C THR A 84 -5.72 -7.02 14.91
N ALA A 85 -5.72 -6.99 16.24
CA ALA A 85 -4.93 -7.92 17.04
C ALA A 85 -5.34 -9.40 16.85
N GLU A 86 -6.51 -9.62 16.23
CA GLU A 86 -6.99 -10.97 15.93
C GLU A 86 -6.35 -11.56 14.68
N SER A 87 -5.70 -10.73 13.86
CA SER A 87 -5.06 -11.20 12.64
C SER A 87 -3.78 -11.96 12.96
N PRO A 88 -3.59 -13.17 12.40
CA PRO A 88 -2.43 -14.00 12.72
C PRO A 88 -1.20 -13.56 11.91
N VAL A 89 -0.50 -12.53 12.36
CA VAL A 89 0.73 -12.09 11.74
C VAL A 89 1.89 -12.91 12.25
N ASP A 90 2.65 -13.52 11.35
CA ASP A 90 3.86 -14.26 11.71
C ASP A 90 5.01 -13.27 11.92
N VAL A 91 5.29 -12.95 13.16
CA VAL A 91 6.33 -11.98 13.51
C VAL A 91 7.74 -12.52 13.27
N SER A 92 7.88 -13.82 13.05
CA SER A 92 9.18 -14.44 12.74
C SER A 92 9.47 -14.46 11.24
N ALA A 93 8.48 -14.14 10.40
CA ALA A 93 8.66 -14.10 8.97
C ALA A 93 9.52 -12.91 8.54
N SER A 94 10.23 -13.05 7.43
CA SER A 94 11.02 -11.96 6.87
C SER A 94 10.21 -11.06 5.94
N SER A 95 9.01 -11.48 5.57
CA SER A 95 8.15 -10.71 4.66
C SER A 95 6.72 -10.69 5.14
N VAL A 96 5.99 -9.68 4.69
CA VAL A 96 4.55 -9.52 4.96
C VAL A 96 3.89 -9.09 3.65
N ARG A 97 2.69 -9.59 3.41
CA ARG A 97 1.97 -9.30 2.16
C ARG A 97 0.64 -8.61 2.45
N PHE A 98 0.28 -7.71 1.55
CA PHE A 98 -0.93 -6.91 1.67
C PHE A 98 -1.71 -6.89 0.37
N SER A 99 -3.02 -6.77 0.50
CA SER A 99 -3.86 -6.24 -0.56
C SER A 99 -4.19 -4.78 -0.21
N LEU A 100 -4.62 -4.00 -1.21
CA LEU A 100 -4.91 -2.58 -1.02
C LEU A 100 -6.41 -2.34 -1.02
N LYS A 101 -6.87 -1.50 -0.09
CA LYS A 101 -8.27 -1.06 -0.03
C LYS A 101 -8.42 0.16 -0.95
N PRO A 102 -9.22 0.06 -2.04
CA PRO A 102 -9.27 1.12 -3.05
C PRO A 102 -9.58 2.51 -2.50
N GLY A 103 -10.51 2.62 -1.56
CA GLY A 103 -10.89 3.91 -0.98
C GLY A 103 -9.82 4.57 -0.12
N LYS A 104 -8.73 3.88 0.17
CA LYS A 104 -7.62 4.39 0.99
C LYS A 104 -6.34 4.58 0.20
N VAL A 105 -6.41 4.47 -1.12
CA VAL A 105 -5.28 4.67 -2.03
C VAL A 105 -5.54 5.94 -2.82
N PHE A 106 -4.57 6.85 -2.81
CA PHE A 106 -4.65 8.13 -3.51
C PHE A 106 -3.52 8.20 -4.53
N LEU A 107 -3.87 8.46 -5.79
CA LEU A 107 -2.89 8.54 -6.88
C LEU A 107 -2.68 9.98 -7.30
N PHE A 108 -1.43 10.32 -7.58
CA PHE A 108 -1.04 11.65 -8.04
C PHE A 108 -0.13 11.53 -9.26
N HIS A 109 -0.29 12.45 -10.21
CA HIS A 109 0.61 12.55 -11.34
C HIS A 109 2.02 12.84 -10.80
N LYS A 110 3.02 12.10 -11.25
CA LYS A 110 4.36 12.16 -10.67
C LYS A 110 4.99 13.56 -10.74
N GLU A 111 4.81 14.26 -11.85
CA GLU A 111 5.46 15.57 -12.07
C GLU A 111 4.60 16.74 -11.59
N THR A 112 3.30 16.71 -11.90
CA THR A 112 2.41 17.83 -11.59
C THR A 112 1.77 17.73 -10.22
N GLU A 113 1.82 16.56 -9.60
CA GLU A 113 1.16 16.24 -8.33
C GLU A 113 -0.36 16.42 -8.38
N VAL A 114 -0.93 16.47 -9.57
CA VAL A 114 -2.38 16.53 -9.74
C VAL A 114 -2.97 15.17 -9.37
N ARG A 115 -4.03 15.20 -8.58
CA ARG A 115 -4.69 13.96 -8.14
C ARG A 115 -5.36 13.28 -9.33
N LEU A 116 -5.14 11.97 -9.41
CA LEU A 116 -5.77 11.10 -10.40
C LEU A 116 -6.86 10.31 -9.68
N ASP A 117 -8.10 10.40 -10.19
CA ASP A 117 -9.22 9.70 -9.58
C ASP A 117 -9.61 8.52 -10.46
N PRO A 118 -9.16 7.30 -10.12
CA PRO A 118 -9.62 6.11 -10.83
C PRO A 118 -11.12 5.93 -10.68
N ASP A 119 -11.74 5.36 -11.71
CA ASP A 119 -13.17 5.04 -11.70
C ASP A 119 -13.38 3.74 -10.90
N ILE A 120 -13.19 3.85 -9.59
CA ILE A 120 -13.24 2.73 -8.66
C ILE A 120 -14.50 2.82 -7.82
N GLN A 121 -15.20 1.70 -7.69
CA GLN A 121 -16.32 1.58 -6.76
C GLN A 121 -15.78 1.19 -5.38
N HIS A 122 -16.12 2.00 -4.41
CA HIS A 122 -15.64 1.82 -3.02
C HIS A 122 -16.57 0.94 -2.20
#